data_d222d4853e2f3e906d2ab13ab2bd36e3
#
_entry.id   d222d4853e2f3e906d2ab13ab2bd36e3
#
_cell.length_a   1.000
_cell.length_b   1.000
_cell.length_c   1.000
_cell.angle_alpha   90.00
_cell.angle_beta   90.00
_cell.angle_gamma   90.00
#
_symmetry.space_group_name_H-M   'P 1'
#
loop_
_entity.id
_entity.type
_entity.pdbx_description
1 polymer ?
#
loop_
_entity_poly.entity_id
_entity_poly.type
_entity_poly.pdbx_seq_one_letter_code
_entity_poly.pdbx_strand_id
1 'polypeptide(L)'
;MLEIEHKPEFLKKIEKIKDRGLKEKIKKHVTKIIEFPEVGKPMMYSRKGTRELYIQPFRLSYAYLKSENKIVFLDLYHKDEQ
;
A
#
# COMPACT_ATOMS: atom_id res chain seq x y z
N MET A 1 -16.11 -0.39 -12.29
CA MET A 1 -14.72 -0.88 -12.42
C MET A 1 -13.85 -0.27 -11.32
N LEU A 2 -12.97 -1.06 -10.73
CA LEU A 2 -12.09 -0.58 -9.67
C LEU A 2 -11.05 0.39 -10.23
N GLU A 3 -10.97 1.57 -9.63
CA GLU A 3 -9.94 2.55 -9.99
C GLU A 3 -8.74 2.38 -9.07
N ILE A 4 -7.55 2.59 -9.61
CA ILE A 4 -6.31 2.49 -8.86
C ILE A 4 -5.48 3.74 -9.08
N GLU A 5 -5.09 4.38 -7.98
CA GLU A 5 -4.27 5.59 -8.01
C GLU A 5 -3.00 5.35 -7.19
N HIS A 6 -1.89 5.93 -7.64
CA HIS A 6 -0.61 5.84 -6.92
C HIS A 6 -0.15 7.25 -6.60
N LYS A 7 0.07 7.52 -5.32
CA LYS A 7 0.62 8.82 -4.93
C LYS A 7 2.11 8.89 -5.30
N PRO A 8 2.62 10.09 -5.58
CA PRO A 8 4.04 10.25 -5.94
C PRO A 8 5.01 9.69 -4.90
N GLU A 9 4.68 9.80 -3.62
CA GLU A 9 5.51 9.27 -2.53
C GLU A 9 5.67 7.77 -2.64
N PHE A 10 4.57 7.08 -2.96
CA PHE A 10 4.58 5.63 -3.14
C PHE A 10 5.47 5.24 -4.32
N LEU A 11 5.29 5.91 -5.46
CA LEU A 11 6.07 5.61 -6.66
C LEU A 11 7.57 5.86 -6.46
N LYS A 12 7.93 6.95 -5.78
CA LYS A 12 9.32 7.26 -5.48
C LYS A 12 9.97 6.18 -4.62
N LYS A 13 9.24 5.68 -3.63
CA LYS A 13 9.76 4.62 -2.76
C LYS A 13 10.00 3.34 -3.55
N ILE A 14 9.08 2.99 -4.44
CA ILE A 14 9.23 1.81 -5.30
C ILE A 14 10.47 1.94 -6.19
N GLU A 15 10.67 3.12 -6.79
CA GLU A 15 11.81 3.36 -7.67
C GLU A 15 13.16 3.19 -6.96
N LYS A 16 13.21 3.51 -5.68
CA LYS A 16 14.44 3.42 -4.90
C LYS A 16 14.81 1.99 -4.53
N ILE A 17 13.89 1.07 -4.62
CA ILE A 17 14.15 -0.32 -4.29
C ILE A 17 14.92 -0.98 -5.43
N LYS A 18 16.11 -1.47 -5.12
CA LYS A 18 16.98 -2.12 -6.11
C LYS A 18 16.90 -3.65 -6.03
N ASP A 19 16.48 -4.17 -4.88
CA ASP A 19 16.38 -5.61 -4.66
C ASP A 19 15.21 -6.16 -5.47
N ARG A 20 15.52 -7.00 -6.45
CA ARG A 20 14.53 -7.60 -7.34
C ARG A 20 13.54 -8.50 -6.59
N GLY A 21 14.02 -9.26 -5.63
CA GLY A 21 13.17 -10.11 -4.82
C GLY A 21 12.16 -9.33 -4.01
N LEU A 22 12.60 -8.20 -3.45
CA LEU A 22 11.71 -7.33 -2.68
C LEU A 22 10.68 -6.68 -3.59
N LYS A 23 11.08 -6.24 -4.80
CA LYS A 23 10.13 -5.67 -5.75
C LYS A 23 9.04 -6.67 -6.13
N GLU A 24 9.42 -7.92 -6.35
CA GLU A 24 8.45 -8.97 -6.67
C GLU A 24 7.49 -9.23 -5.52
N LYS A 25 8.01 -9.20 -4.30
CA LYS A 25 7.21 -9.37 -3.09
C LYS A 25 6.19 -8.25 -2.94
N ILE A 26 6.62 -7.01 -3.16
CA ILE A 26 5.73 -5.85 -3.11
C ILE A 26 4.66 -5.96 -4.18
N LYS A 27 5.04 -6.35 -5.38
CA LYS A 27 4.11 -6.53 -6.49
C LYS A 27 3.01 -7.54 -6.16
N LYS A 28 3.39 -8.65 -5.54
CA LYS A 28 2.43 -9.67 -5.12
C LYS A 28 1.43 -9.12 -4.09
N HIS A 29 1.92 -8.30 -3.17
CA HIS A 29 1.06 -7.71 -2.15
C HIS A 29 0.13 -6.65 -2.73
N VAL A 30 0.63 -5.87 -3.70
CA VAL A 30 -0.20 -4.90 -4.42
C VAL A 30 -1.33 -5.63 -5.14
N THR A 31 -1.01 -6.72 -5.81
CA THR A 31 -2.02 -7.55 -6.49
C THR A 31 -3.06 -8.08 -5.50
N LYS A 32 -2.60 -8.54 -4.34
CA LYS A 32 -3.48 -9.04 -3.31
C LYS A 32 -4.45 -7.96 -2.80
N ILE A 33 -3.96 -6.73 -2.65
CA ILE A 33 -4.79 -5.60 -2.23
C ILE A 33 -5.85 -5.31 -3.30
N ILE A 34 -5.47 -5.37 -4.57
CA ILE A 34 -6.41 -5.12 -5.66
C ILE A 34 -7.52 -6.19 -5.67
N GLU A 35 -7.16 -7.44 -5.43
CA GLU A 35 -8.13 -8.54 -5.37
C GLU A 35 -8.99 -8.50 -4.10
N PHE A 36 -8.36 -8.14 -2.98
CA PHE A 36 -9.02 -8.12 -1.67
C PHE A 36 -8.71 -6.80 -0.96
N PRO A 37 -9.39 -5.71 -1.34
CA PRO A 37 -9.04 -4.38 -0.81
C PRO A 37 -9.09 -4.24 0.71
N GLU A 38 -9.81 -5.10 1.39
CA GLU A 38 -9.91 -5.03 2.85
C GLU A 38 -8.89 -5.90 3.56
N VAL A 39 -7.91 -6.47 2.83
CA VAL A 39 -6.91 -7.36 3.42
C VAL A 39 -6.00 -6.66 4.42
N GLY A 40 -5.70 -5.38 4.19
CA GLY A 40 -4.84 -4.62 5.08
C GLY A 40 -5.51 -4.30 6.40
N LYS A 41 -4.70 -4.11 7.44
CA LYS A 41 -5.20 -3.76 8.77
C LYS A 41 -5.70 -2.31 8.78
N PRO A 42 -6.94 -2.06 9.21
CA PRO A 42 -7.44 -0.68 9.30
C PRO A 42 -6.62 0.11 10.33
N MET A 43 -6.31 1.36 9.99
CA MET A 43 -5.61 2.25 10.91
C MET A 43 -6.62 3.06 11.71
N MET A 44 -6.19 3.51 12.89
CA MET A 44 -7.07 4.21 13.82
C MET A 44 -6.61 5.66 14.01
N TYR A 45 -7.46 6.45 14.66
CA TYR A 45 -7.18 7.84 15.02
C TYR A 45 -6.91 8.70 13.78
N SER A 46 -5.78 9.41 13.72
CA SER A 46 -5.48 10.33 12.63
C SER A 46 -5.34 9.65 11.27
N ARG A 47 -5.19 8.33 11.25
CA ARG A 47 -5.05 7.58 10.00
C ARG A 47 -6.33 6.83 9.62
N LYS A 48 -7.42 7.13 10.29
CA LYS A 48 -8.70 6.49 10.03
C LYS A 48 -9.07 6.61 8.55
N GLY A 49 -9.51 5.51 7.97
CA GLY A 49 -9.84 5.46 6.54
C GLY A 49 -8.73 4.88 5.68
N THR A 50 -7.56 4.65 6.29
CA THR A 50 -6.46 4.00 5.58
C THR A 50 -6.22 2.60 6.14
N ARG A 51 -5.46 1.81 5.41
CA ARG A 51 -5.08 0.45 5.80
C ARG A 51 -3.61 0.26 5.56
N GLU A 52 -3.01 -0.68 6.28
CA GLU A 52 -1.62 -1.03 6.10
C GLU A 52 -1.46 -2.53 5.93
N LEU A 53 -0.53 -2.90 5.07
CA LEU A 53 -0.15 -4.30 4.88
C LEU A 53 1.37 -4.41 5.11
N TYR A 54 1.75 -5.35 5.97
CA TYR A 54 3.16 -5.54 6.30
C TYR A 54 3.85 -6.38 5.22
N ILE A 55 4.91 -5.83 4.66
CA ILE A 55 5.75 -6.49 3.65
C ILE A 55 7.19 -6.37 4.13
N GLN A 56 7.57 -7.24 5.05
CA GLN A 56 8.86 -7.15 5.75
C GLN A 56 10.01 -6.71 4.84
N PRO A 57 10.77 -5.66 5.17
CA PRO A 57 10.69 -4.87 6.40
C PRO A 57 9.85 -3.59 6.25
N PHE A 58 9.02 -3.52 5.23
CA PHE A 58 8.23 -2.32 4.91
C PHE A 58 6.77 -2.46 5.32
N ARG A 59 6.12 -1.31 5.44
CA ARG A 59 4.66 -1.22 5.55
C ARG A 59 4.14 -0.47 4.35
N LEU A 60 3.14 -1.04 3.70
CA LEU A 60 2.49 -0.43 2.56
C LEU A 60 1.18 0.19 3.05
N SER A 61 1.05 1.50 2.88
CA SER A 61 -0.13 2.24 3.30
C SER A 61 -1.01 2.53 2.09
N TYR A 62 -2.31 2.29 2.22
CA TYR A 62 -3.25 2.57 1.14
C TYR A 62 -4.61 2.95 1.71
N ALA A 63 -5.43 3.59 0.89
CA ALA A 63 -6.80 3.91 1.21
C ALA A 63 -7.72 3.11 0.31
N TYR A 64 -8.78 2.54 0.88
CA TYR A 64 -9.82 1.89 0.10
C TYR A 64 -11.09 2.70 0.23
N LEU A 65 -11.47 3.35 -0.85
CA LEU A 65 -12.66 4.19 -0.89
C LEU A 65 -13.79 3.36 -1.49
N LYS A 66 -14.43 2.58 -0.63
CA LYS A 66 -15.42 1.59 -1.04
C LYS A 66 -16.56 2.19 -1.84
N SER A 67 -17.08 3.33 -1.40
CA SER A 67 -18.19 4.00 -2.09
C SER A 67 -17.82 4.47 -3.49
N GLU A 68 -16.54 4.70 -3.73
CA GLU A 68 -16.04 5.13 -5.04
C GLU A 68 -15.42 3.98 -5.82
N ASN A 69 -15.36 2.81 -5.23
CA ASN A 69 -14.69 1.64 -5.80
C ASN A 69 -13.28 1.99 -6.25
N LYS A 70 -12.50 2.56 -5.33
CA LYS A 70 -11.19 3.10 -5.64
C LYS A 70 -10.16 2.73 -4.57
N ILE A 71 -8.95 2.39 -5.01
CA ILE A 71 -7.81 2.15 -4.14
C ILE A 71 -6.76 3.21 -4.43
N VAL A 72 -6.21 3.83 -3.38
CA VAL A 72 -5.12 4.79 -3.51
C VAL A 72 -3.92 4.26 -2.74
N PHE A 73 -2.83 3.97 -3.45
CA PHE A 73 -1.59 3.57 -2.80
C PHE A 73 -0.88 4.83 -2.34
N LEU A 74 -0.72 4.97 -1.01
CA LEU A 74 -0.28 6.22 -0.39
C LEU A 74 1.23 6.28 -0.17
N ASP A 75 1.80 5.25 0.43
CA ASP A 75 3.20 5.29 0.80
C ASP A 75 3.72 3.88 1.05
N LEU A 76 5.04 3.77 1.02
CA LEU A 76 5.75 2.56 1.41
C LEU A 76 6.88 3.02 2.32
N TYR A 77 6.90 2.58 3.56
CA TYR A 77 7.92 3.04 4.50
C TYR A 77 8.46 1.87 5.33
N HIS A 78 9.72 2.02 5.75
CA HIS A 78 10.35 1.03 6.60
C HIS A 78 9.70 1.10 7.98
N LYS A 79 9.47 -0.06 8.60
CA LYS A 79 8.79 -0.10 9.91
C LYS A 79 9.46 0.77 10.97
N ASP A 80 10.76 1.02 10.83
CA ASP A 80 11.50 1.85 11.79
C ASP A 80 11.39 3.35 11.52
N GLU A 81 10.71 3.74 10.46
CA GLU A 81 10.52 5.14 10.10
C GLU A 81 9.22 5.74 10.66
N GLN A 82 8.53 5.00 11.47
CA GLN A 82 7.26 5.47 12.03
C GLN A 82 7.43 6.61 13.01
#